data_9cbd8aebb9776ecc54a25934c74b17bb
#
_entry.id   9cbd8aebb9776ecc54a25934c74b17bb
#
_cell.length_a   1.000
_cell.length_b   1.000
_cell.length_c   1.000
_cell.angle_alpha   90.00
_cell.angle_beta   90.00
_cell.angle_gamma   90.00
#
_symmetry.space_group_name_H-M   'P 1'
#
loop_
_entity.id
_entity.type
_entity.pdbx_description
1 polymer ?
#
loop_
_entity_poly.entity_id
_entity_poly.type
_entity_poly.pdbx_seq_one_letter_code
_entity_poly.pdbx_strand_id
1 'polypeptide(L)'
;EDFDKQKSLMQSSFEQKKNALLEKLNKQSMKSGFQVKTAQNGVYMMPILNGKTIEEEEFEKLDEKTRKQFEENSIKVQEQIIEAINQIKVLEKENIKKIEEWQSNIALITINSHVNPLKAKYKKNIKIAHFFDCIKSDVLKNLSLFVKDEVPETKAQTLKQEIVKPWLNYRVNLFVDNSNLTGSPVIMDSNYLYHNLFGKLEYENQYGMLKTDFTMLKPGLLHKANGGYIILQASDLLANPICYDALKKALLVKELNIENNMEQRSYMVMISLKPEPIPLNVKVLLLGDSNIYHTLLSLDPDFKKLFKIKVEFEETAPRTDVNITKLAKFVHSFSEKENMLPLDKGAMAKLVEYTSRLSDNQDKLSTRFNEVGEIVAEASTWARLAKKKLVTSEFIEKTLAERIERVKKYDSLYMEMIKENTLIINTDGAEVGVINGLTVLSIGDYTFGKPAKITANTYMGKNGIIDIEREIEMSGSSHSKGVLILSGYLGETFAQDFPLSLTASLCFEQLYNGVDGDSASSTELYAILSSLSEIPIKQSIAVTGSVDQKGHIQPIGGINEKIEGFYQVCKQRGLNGEHGVIMPIQNVKNLNLSDEVINSV
;
A
#
# COMPACT_ATOMS: atom_id res chain seq x y z
N GLU A 1 -14.31 -14.31 -54.57
CA GLU A 1 -14.72 -14.62 -55.99
C GLU A 1 -14.83 -13.36 -56.83
N ASP A 2 -15.57 -12.31 -56.48
CA ASP A 2 -15.65 -11.07 -57.25
C ASP A 2 -14.32 -10.31 -57.29
N PHE A 3 -13.57 -10.36 -56.19
CA PHE A 3 -12.26 -9.73 -56.09
C PHE A 3 -11.27 -10.34 -57.08
N ASP A 4 -11.11 -11.66 -57.10
CA ASP A 4 -10.17 -12.36 -57.94
C ASP A 4 -10.56 -12.22 -59.43
N LYS A 5 -11.87 -12.22 -59.70
CA LYS A 5 -12.39 -12.01 -61.08
C LYS A 5 -12.09 -10.63 -61.62
N GLN A 6 -12.25 -9.56 -60.80
CA GLN A 6 -11.92 -8.19 -61.20
C GLN A 6 -10.41 -7.97 -61.38
N LYS A 7 -9.58 -8.51 -60.44
CA LYS A 7 -8.11 -8.48 -60.54
C LYS A 7 -7.65 -9.17 -61.85
N SER A 8 -8.22 -10.35 -62.14
CA SER A 8 -7.95 -11.09 -63.39
C SER A 8 -8.33 -10.30 -64.63
N LEU A 9 -9.48 -9.61 -64.64
CA LEU A 9 -9.91 -8.76 -65.75
C LEU A 9 -8.95 -7.58 -65.99
N MET A 10 -8.46 -6.93 -64.95
CA MET A 10 -7.49 -5.84 -65.05
C MET A 10 -6.14 -6.33 -65.59
N GLN A 11 -5.67 -7.49 -65.10
CA GLN A 11 -4.46 -8.12 -65.62
C GLN A 11 -4.61 -8.55 -67.07
N SER A 12 -5.72 -9.16 -67.45
CA SER A 12 -6.01 -9.54 -68.82
C SER A 12 -6.04 -8.32 -69.77
N SER A 13 -6.65 -7.22 -69.33
CA SER A 13 -6.66 -5.96 -70.10
C SER A 13 -5.26 -5.38 -70.30
N PHE A 14 -4.40 -5.48 -69.26
CA PHE A 14 -2.99 -5.05 -69.36
C PHE A 14 -2.21 -5.92 -70.35
N GLU A 15 -2.34 -7.27 -70.24
CA GLU A 15 -1.65 -8.19 -71.18
C GLU A 15 -2.10 -8.00 -72.62
N GLN A 16 -3.41 -7.74 -72.84
CA GLN A 16 -3.89 -7.40 -74.22
C GLN A 16 -3.24 -6.15 -74.76
N LYS A 17 -3.11 -5.09 -73.98
CA LYS A 17 -2.47 -3.83 -74.39
C LYS A 17 -0.98 -4.01 -74.63
N LYS A 18 -0.29 -4.74 -73.80
CA LYS A 18 1.11 -5.09 -73.89
C LYS A 18 1.37 -5.90 -75.16
N ASN A 19 0.56 -6.93 -75.41
CA ASN A 19 0.67 -7.76 -76.62
C ASN A 19 0.40 -6.95 -77.89
N ALA A 20 -0.58 -6.05 -77.89
CA ALA A 20 -0.84 -5.16 -79.01
C ALA A 20 0.34 -4.23 -79.30
N LEU A 21 1.05 -3.70 -78.32
CA LEU A 21 2.27 -2.91 -78.47
C LEU A 21 3.41 -3.76 -79.01
N LEU A 22 3.60 -4.97 -78.54
CA LEU A 22 4.62 -5.90 -79.02
C LEU A 22 4.34 -6.35 -80.42
N GLU A 23 3.12 -6.61 -80.85
CA GLU A 23 2.73 -6.90 -82.22
C GLU A 23 2.97 -5.72 -83.13
N LYS A 24 2.65 -4.50 -82.72
CA LYS A 24 2.90 -3.27 -83.42
C LYS A 24 4.40 -3.09 -83.63
N LEU A 25 5.20 -3.27 -82.59
CA LEU A 25 6.67 -3.22 -82.69
C LEU A 25 7.19 -4.27 -83.63
N ASN A 26 6.72 -5.52 -83.55
CA ASN A 26 7.18 -6.58 -84.44
C ASN A 26 6.82 -6.31 -85.90
N LYS A 27 5.61 -5.80 -86.21
CA LYS A 27 5.20 -5.37 -87.55
C LYS A 27 6.06 -4.22 -88.09
N GLN A 28 6.47 -3.28 -87.28
CA GLN A 28 7.33 -2.17 -87.67
C GLN A 28 8.76 -2.66 -87.88
N SER A 29 9.31 -3.49 -87.05
CA SER A 29 10.64 -4.05 -87.10
C SER A 29 10.83 -4.98 -88.37
N MET A 30 9.74 -5.75 -88.70
CA MET A 30 9.75 -6.57 -89.96
C MET A 30 9.90 -5.73 -91.18
N LYS A 31 9.35 -4.52 -91.26
CA LYS A 31 9.57 -3.61 -92.40
C LYS A 31 11.00 -3.12 -92.49
N SER A 32 11.75 -3.13 -91.38
CA SER A 32 13.16 -2.76 -91.28
C SER A 32 14.10 -3.97 -91.40
N GLY A 33 13.58 -5.17 -91.67
CA GLY A 33 14.35 -6.39 -91.84
C GLY A 33 14.70 -7.12 -90.54
N PHE A 34 13.95 -6.88 -89.41
CA PHE A 34 14.20 -7.52 -88.14
C PHE A 34 12.94 -8.13 -87.53
N GLN A 35 13.06 -9.29 -86.94
CA GLN A 35 12.03 -9.88 -86.11
C GLN A 35 12.33 -9.63 -84.63
N VAL A 36 11.35 -9.10 -83.91
CA VAL A 36 11.44 -8.91 -82.45
C VAL A 36 10.82 -10.11 -81.76
N LYS A 37 11.60 -10.77 -80.89
CA LYS A 37 11.14 -11.87 -80.06
C LYS A 37 11.25 -11.46 -78.57
N THR A 38 10.25 -11.81 -77.78
CA THR A 38 10.25 -11.64 -76.35
C THR A 38 10.67 -12.94 -75.66
N ALA A 39 11.63 -12.88 -74.75
CA ALA A 39 12.06 -13.97 -73.92
C ALA A 39 11.96 -13.53 -72.44
N GLN A 40 12.11 -14.44 -71.49
CA GLN A 40 12.02 -14.14 -70.04
C GLN A 40 13.00 -13.04 -69.59
N ASN A 41 14.12 -12.85 -70.29
CA ASN A 41 15.17 -11.89 -69.90
C ASN A 41 15.19 -10.60 -70.74
N GLY A 42 14.22 -10.38 -71.65
CA GLY A 42 14.14 -9.17 -72.41
C GLY A 42 13.53 -9.33 -73.80
N VAL A 43 13.69 -8.26 -74.62
CA VAL A 43 13.23 -8.20 -76.00
C VAL A 43 14.46 -8.26 -76.87
N TYR A 44 14.52 -9.25 -77.77
CA TYR A 44 15.63 -9.50 -78.71
C TYR A 44 15.18 -9.24 -80.13
N MET A 45 16.08 -8.68 -80.97
CA MET A 45 15.87 -8.52 -82.38
C MET A 45 16.76 -9.50 -83.17
N MET A 46 16.20 -10.12 -84.15
CA MET A 46 16.90 -11.04 -85.09
C MET A 46 16.74 -10.53 -86.52
N PRO A 47 17.81 -10.45 -87.31
CA PRO A 47 17.71 -10.01 -88.68
C PRO A 47 16.99 -11.06 -89.56
N ILE A 48 16.21 -10.59 -90.56
CA ILE A 48 15.44 -11.42 -91.51
C ILE A 48 15.95 -11.15 -92.91
N LEU A 49 16.34 -12.20 -93.64
CA LEU A 49 16.64 -12.14 -95.06
C LEU A 49 15.77 -13.18 -95.79
N ASN A 50 15.10 -12.77 -96.84
CA ASN A 50 14.21 -13.61 -97.64
C ASN A 50 13.15 -14.38 -96.81
N GLY A 51 12.64 -13.76 -95.77
CA GLY A 51 11.59 -14.33 -94.94
C GLY A 51 12.07 -15.33 -93.88
N LYS A 52 13.35 -15.56 -93.65
CA LYS A 52 13.96 -16.43 -92.67
C LYS A 52 14.86 -15.63 -91.73
N THR A 53 14.82 -15.92 -90.41
CA THR A 53 15.77 -15.34 -89.47
C THR A 53 17.16 -15.87 -89.70
N ILE A 54 18.16 -14.97 -89.73
CA ILE A 54 19.55 -15.27 -89.95
C ILE A 54 20.27 -15.35 -88.60
N GLU A 55 21.13 -16.40 -88.45
CA GLU A 55 22.04 -16.52 -87.30
C GLU A 55 23.32 -15.69 -87.50
N GLU A 56 24.06 -15.40 -86.45
CA GLU A 56 25.23 -14.52 -86.48
C GLU A 56 26.31 -14.95 -87.49
N GLU A 57 26.52 -16.26 -87.70
CA GLU A 57 27.45 -16.84 -88.65
C GLU A 57 27.03 -16.62 -90.14
N GLU A 58 25.74 -16.53 -90.37
CA GLU A 58 25.20 -16.23 -91.70
C GLU A 58 25.20 -14.73 -92.02
N PHE A 59 25.08 -13.89 -91.00
CA PHE A 59 25.14 -12.43 -91.10
C PHE A 59 26.53 -11.94 -91.46
N GLU A 60 27.60 -12.59 -90.96
CA GLU A 60 28.97 -12.26 -91.27
C GLU A 60 29.35 -12.54 -92.76
N LYS A 61 28.60 -13.39 -93.43
CA LYS A 61 28.83 -13.78 -94.85
C LYS A 61 28.12 -12.88 -95.88
N LEU A 62 27.41 -11.85 -95.42
CA LEU A 62 26.72 -10.88 -96.30
C LEU A 62 27.67 -9.86 -96.87
N ASP A 63 27.29 -9.31 -98.06
CA ASP A 63 28.08 -8.25 -98.77
C ASP A 63 28.07 -6.96 -97.90
N GLU A 64 29.18 -6.21 -98.02
CA GLU A 64 29.46 -5.03 -97.17
C GLU A 64 28.36 -3.95 -97.26
N LYS A 65 27.69 -3.85 -98.40
CA LYS A 65 26.60 -2.88 -98.62
C LYS A 65 25.30 -3.27 -97.87
N THR A 66 24.96 -4.52 -97.89
CA THR A 66 23.80 -5.07 -97.22
C THR A 66 24.01 -5.06 -95.67
N ARG A 67 25.24 -5.31 -95.27
CA ARG A 67 25.60 -5.28 -93.85
C ARG A 67 25.47 -3.88 -93.21
N LYS A 68 25.98 -2.84 -93.89
CA LYS A 68 25.81 -1.44 -93.47
C LYS A 68 24.36 -1.03 -93.41
N GLN A 69 23.53 -1.50 -94.30
CA GLN A 69 22.11 -1.20 -94.36
C GLN A 69 21.34 -1.88 -93.15
N PHE A 70 21.78 -3.07 -92.78
CA PHE A 70 21.26 -3.74 -91.55
C PHE A 70 21.76 -3.04 -90.31
N GLU A 71 23.02 -2.55 -90.26
CA GLU A 71 23.53 -1.80 -89.07
C GLU A 71 22.78 -0.49 -88.89
N GLU A 72 22.51 0.29 -89.88
CA GLU A 72 21.73 1.53 -89.84
C GLU A 72 20.25 1.25 -89.42
N ASN A 73 19.66 0.18 -89.92
CA ASN A 73 18.30 -0.22 -89.54
C ASN A 73 18.23 -0.79 -88.12
N SER A 74 19.30 -1.44 -87.68
CA SER A 74 19.37 -1.99 -86.34
C SER A 74 19.29 -0.89 -85.29
N ILE A 75 19.96 0.25 -85.50
CA ILE A 75 19.89 1.41 -84.59
C ILE A 75 18.43 1.91 -84.46
N LYS A 76 17.73 2.04 -85.60
CA LYS A 76 16.34 2.49 -85.64
C LYS A 76 15.40 1.51 -84.92
N VAL A 77 15.65 0.21 -85.11
CA VAL A 77 14.84 -0.82 -84.41
C VAL A 77 15.16 -0.86 -82.93
N GLN A 78 16.42 -0.64 -82.51
CA GLN A 78 16.77 -0.50 -81.08
C GLN A 78 16.05 0.68 -80.42
N GLU A 79 16.02 1.84 -81.11
CA GLU A 79 15.27 2.99 -80.59
C GLU A 79 13.78 2.68 -80.44
N GLN A 80 13.16 1.99 -81.39
CA GLN A 80 11.78 1.56 -81.35
C GLN A 80 11.53 0.54 -80.24
N ILE A 81 12.45 -0.37 -79.94
CA ILE A 81 12.41 -1.31 -78.86
C ILE A 81 12.46 -0.57 -77.52
N ILE A 82 13.38 0.39 -77.38
CA ILE A 82 13.51 1.21 -76.13
C ILE A 82 12.22 1.99 -75.85
N GLU A 83 11.66 2.61 -76.91
CA GLU A 83 10.41 3.36 -76.82
C GLU A 83 9.24 2.44 -76.44
N ALA A 84 9.10 1.27 -77.04
CA ALA A 84 8.06 0.31 -76.69
C ALA A 84 8.22 -0.24 -75.26
N ILE A 85 9.44 -0.52 -74.80
CA ILE A 85 9.73 -0.93 -73.43
C ILE A 85 9.32 0.18 -72.45
N ASN A 86 9.63 1.44 -72.79
CA ASN A 86 9.22 2.57 -71.95
C ASN A 86 7.68 2.70 -71.86
N GLN A 87 7.00 2.54 -73.01
CA GLN A 87 5.52 2.55 -73.05
C GLN A 87 4.92 1.38 -72.21
N ILE A 88 5.53 0.18 -72.32
CA ILE A 88 5.09 -0.97 -71.48
C ILE A 88 5.32 -0.68 -70.03
N LYS A 89 6.47 -0.12 -69.61
CA LYS A 89 6.73 0.28 -68.22
C LYS A 89 5.73 1.32 -67.66
N VAL A 90 5.32 2.28 -68.51
CA VAL A 90 4.29 3.25 -68.11
C VAL A 90 2.95 2.57 -67.94
N LEU A 91 2.55 1.70 -68.88
CA LEU A 91 1.30 0.93 -68.75
C LEU A 91 1.30 0.00 -67.52
N GLU A 92 2.45 -0.60 -67.22
CA GLU A 92 2.62 -1.44 -66.02
C GLU A 92 2.41 -0.63 -64.74
N LYS A 93 3.08 0.53 -64.65
CA LYS A 93 2.88 1.45 -63.50
C LYS A 93 1.43 1.92 -63.36
N GLU A 94 0.77 2.26 -64.48
CA GLU A 94 -0.65 2.65 -64.47
C GLU A 94 -1.57 1.49 -64.01
N ASN A 95 -1.27 0.27 -64.44
CA ASN A 95 -2.05 -0.90 -64.08
C ASN A 95 -1.87 -1.22 -62.59
N ILE A 96 -0.63 -1.19 -62.07
CA ILE A 96 -0.34 -1.38 -60.65
C ILE A 96 -1.12 -0.33 -59.82
N LYS A 97 -1.01 0.95 -60.24
CA LYS A 97 -1.71 2.03 -59.55
C LYS A 97 -3.25 1.83 -59.54
N LYS A 98 -3.84 1.39 -60.64
CA LYS A 98 -5.27 1.09 -60.72
C LYS A 98 -5.68 -0.07 -59.83
N ILE A 99 -4.87 -1.10 -59.74
CA ILE A 99 -5.13 -2.25 -58.84
C ILE A 99 -5.02 -1.80 -57.40
N GLU A 100 -4.02 -1.02 -57.02
CA GLU A 100 -3.84 -0.47 -55.69
C GLU A 100 -5.01 0.45 -55.28
N GLU A 101 -5.42 1.37 -56.16
CA GLU A 101 -6.57 2.26 -55.91
C GLU A 101 -7.88 1.48 -55.72
N TRP A 102 -8.07 0.44 -56.57
CA TRP A 102 -9.24 -0.41 -56.47
C TRP A 102 -9.25 -1.25 -55.18
N GLN A 103 -8.12 -1.87 -54.81
CA GLN A 103 -7.95 -2.60 -53.54
C GLN A 103 -8.21 -1.70 -52.35
N SER A 104 -7.68 -0.47 -52.38
CA SER A 104 -7.88 0.52 -51.35
C SER A 104 -9.35 0.91 -51.19
N ASN A 105 -10.08 1.08 -52.34
CA ASN A 105 -11.52 1.39 -52.31
C ASN A 105 -12.38 0.27 -51.71
N ILE A 106 -12.11 -0.98 -52.05
CA ILE A 106 -12.82 -2.13 -51.49
C ILE A 106 -12.55 -2.24 -49.97
N ALA A 107 -11.25 -2.13 -49.60
CA ALA A 107 -10.87 -2.13 -48.17
C ALA A 107 -11.58 -1.00 -47.41
N LEU A 108 -11.66 0.18 -48.01
CA LEU A 108 -12.33 1.32 -47.43
C LEU A 108 -13.84 1.09 -47.19
N ILE A 109 -14.53 0.46 -48.16
CA ILE A 109 -15.94 0.10 -48.03
C ILE A 109 -16.13 -0.92 -46.89
N THR A 110 -15.28 -1.95 -46.89
CA THR A 110 -15.33 -3.03 -45.87
C THR A 110 -15.04 -2.48 -44.47
N ILE A 111 -13.99 -1.68 -44.32
CA ILE A 111 -13.63 -1.07 -43.03
C ILE A 111 -14.77 -0.15 -42.55
N ASN A 112 -15.31 0.70 -43.45
CA ASN A 112 -16.39 1.60 -43.08
C ASN A 112 -17.66 0.88 -42.64
N SER A 113 -17.99 -0.28 -43.21
CA SER A 113 -19.16 -1.06 -42.80
C SER A 113 -19.07 -1.53 -41.33
N HIS A 114 -17.86 -1.81 -40.83
CA HIS A 114 -17.63 -2.22 -39.46
C HIS A 114 -17.34 -1.06 -38.50
N VAL A 115 -16.59 -0.05 -38.94
CA VAL A 115 -16.14 1.08 -38.11
C VAL A 115 -17.24 2.11 -37.89
N ASN A 116 -18.06 2.43 -38.91
CA ASN A 116 -19.07 3.48 -38.79
C ASN A 116 -20.15 3.21 -37.71
N PRO A 117 -20.67 1.98 -37.53
CA PRO A 117 -21.60 1.67 -36.44
C PRO A 117 -20.94 1.89 -35.06
N LEU A 118 -19.67 1.51 -34.90
CA LEU A 118 -18.91 1.71 -33.67
C LEU A 118 -18.66 3.19 -33.39
N LYS A 119 -18.28 3.96 -34.42
CA LYS A 119 -18.13 5.43 -34.28
C LYS A 119 -19.47 6.08 -33.89
N ALA A 120 -20.57 5.64 -34.43
CA ALA A 120 -21.91 6.17 -34.07
C ALA A 120 -22.24 5.85 -32.60
N LYS A 121 -21.94 4.63 -32.13
CA LYS A 121 -22.11 4.23 -30.74
C LYS A 121 -21.31 5.07 -29.77
N TYR A 122 -20.08 5.41 -30.11
CA TYR A 122 -19.13 6.16 -29.27
C TYR A 122 -19.00 7.64 -29.67
N LYS A 123 -19.98 8.22 -30.36
CA LYS A 123 -19.96 9.61 -30.88
C LYS A 123 -19.63 10.67 -29.83
N LYS A 124 -20.00 10.42 -28.55
CA LYS A 124 -19.72 11.35 -27.44
C LYS A 124 -18.24 11.36 -27.01
N ASN A 125 -17.45 10.36 -27.41
CA ASN A 125 -16.04 10.26 -27.02
C ASN A 125 -15.14 10.51 -28.21
N ILE A 126 -14.59 11.72 -28.29
CA ILE A 126 -13.73 12.18 -29.39
C ILE A 126 -12.47 11.30 -29.54
N LYS A 127 -11.85 10.85 -28.42
CA LYS A 127 -10.65 10.02 -28.46
C LYS A 127 -10.93 8.65 -29.08
N ILE A 128 -12.06 8.02 -28.77
CA ILE A 128 -12.46 6.74 -29.36
C ILE A 128 -12.76 6.91 -30.85
N ALA A 129 -13.46 7.98 -31.23
CA ALA A 129 -13.73 8.26 -32.65
C ALA A 129 -12.44 8.46 -33.44
N HIS A 130 -11.49 9.21 -32.89
CA HIS A 130 -10.16 9.41 -33.49
C HIS A 130 -9.37 8.10 -33.61
N PHE A 131 -9.41 7.23 -32.59
CA PHE A 131 -8.77 5.92 -32.63
C PHE A 131 -9.26 5.07 -33.82
N PHE A 132 -10.57 5.06 -34.07
CA PHE A 132 -11.12 4.38 -35.26
C PHE A 132 -10.65 4.98 -36.58
N ASP A 133 -10.45 6.30 -36.64
CA ASP A 133 -9.88 6.95 -37.84
C ASP A 133 -8.41 6.57 -38.04
N CYS A 134 -7.64 6.47 -36.95
CA CYS A 134 -6.27 5.98 -36.98
C CYS A 134 -6.19 4.53 -37.49
N ILE A 135 -7.04 3.63 -36.96
CA ILE A 135 -7.12 2.24 -37.44
C ILE A 135 -7.39 2.21 -38.94
N LYS A 136 -8.41 2.94 -39.39
CA LYS A 136 -8.76 3.01 -40.80
C LYS A 136 -7.59 3.48 -41.66
N SER A 137 -6.90 4.54 -41.26
CA SER A 137 -5.75 5.09 -41.99
C SER A 137 -4.57 4.10 -42.03
N ASP A 138 -4.31 3.42 -40.89
CA ASP A 138 -3.19 2.49 -40.78
C ASP A 138 -3.42 1.20 -41.58
N VAL A 139 -4.63 0.64 -41.55
CA VAL A 139 -4.99 -0.53 -42.36
C VAL A 139 -4.87 -0.22 -43.84
N LEU A 140 -5.32 0.97 -44.28
CA LEU A 140 -5.19 1.37 -45.69
C LEU A 140 -3.75 1.54 -46.13
N LYS A 141 -2.86 2.05 -45.28
CA LYS A 141 -1.42 2.19 -45.55
C LYS A 141 -0.71 0.84 -45.62
N ASN A 142 -1.14 -0.11 -44.80
CA ASN A 142 -0.51 -1.42 -44.67
C ASN A 142 -1.36 -2.55 -45.27
N LEU A 143 -2.09 -2.26 -46.34
CA LEU A 143 -3.07 -3.18 -46.92
C LEU A 143 -2.44 -4.53 -47.36
N SER A 144 -1.18 -4.52 -47.80
CA SER A 144 -0.42 -5.71 -48.15
C SER A 144 -0.28 -6.74 -47.04
N LEU A 145 -0.35 -6.32 -45.77
CA LEU A 145 -0.30 -7.22 -44.60
C LEU A 145 -1.60 -8.01 -44.41
N PHE A 146 -2.70 -7.56 -45.01
CA PHE A 146 -4.04 -8.13 -44.86
C PHE A 146 -4.51 -8.90 -46.10
N VAL A 147 -3.88 -8.70 -47.25
CA VAL A 147 -4.17 -9.44 -48.45
C VAL A 147 -3.30 -10.70 -48.49
N LYS A 148 -3.91 -11.87 -48.53
CA LYS A 148 -3.19 -13.14 -48.73
C LYS A 148 -2.73 -13.20 -50.17
N ASP A 149 -1.51 -12.78 -50.47
CA ASP A 149 -0.82 -13.28 -51.68
C ASP A 149 -0.28 -14.68 -51.36
N GLU A 150 -0.39 -15.61 -52.29
CA GLU A 150 0.25 -16.91 -52.25
C GLU A 150 1.76 -16.71 -52.22
N VAL A 151 2.36 -16.56 -51.04
CA VAL A 151 3.81 -16.47 -50.87
C VAL A 151 4.36 -17.88 -51.04
N PRO A 152 5.30 -18.11 -52.00
CA PRO A 152 5.95 -19.39 -52.15
C PRO A 152 6.56 -19.87 -50.84
N GLU A 153 6.37 -21.13 -50.49
CA GLU A 153 6.75 -21.75 -49.20
C GLU A 153 8.21 -21.52 -48.79
N THR A 154 9.10 -21.29 -49.74
CA THR A 154 10.53 -21.02 -49.50
C THR A 154 10.84 -19.64 -48.89
N LYS A 155 9.99 -18.63 -49.07
CA LYS A 155 10.12 -17.32 -48.40
C LYS A 155 9.34 -17.26 -47.06
N ALA A 156 8.39 -18.16 -46.88
CA ALA A 156 7.58 -18.21 -45.65
C ALA A 156 8.35 -18.66 -44.40
N GLN A 157 9.44 -19.41 -44.56
CA GLN A 157 10.25 -19.88 -43.43
C GLN A 157 11.17 -18.79 -42.85
N THR A 158 11.69 -17.90 -43.67
CA THR A 158 12.54 -16.79 -43.19
C THR A 158 11.71 -15.63 -42.64
N LEU A 159 10.49 -15.44 -43.11
CA LEU A 159 9.54 -14.44 -42.58
C LEU A 159 8.78 -14.92 -41.32
N LYS A 160 8.77 -16.22 -41.04
CA LYS A 160 8.17 -16.76 -39.79
C LYS A 160 8.90 -16.38 -38.51
N GLN A 161 10.15 -15.89 -38.60
CA GLN A 161 10.92 -15.42 -37.44
C GLN A 161 10.67 -13.95 -37.07
N GLU A 162 10.05 -13.15 -37.94
CA GLU A 162 9.68 -11.75 -37.67
C GLU A 162 8.17 -11.49 -37.92
N ILE A 163 7.30 -12.40 -37.55
CA ILE A 163 5.88 -12.10 -37.62
C ILE A 163 5.57 -11.06 -36.54
N VAL A 164 5.78 -9.81 -36.84
CA VAL A 164 5.03 -8.70 -36.26
C VAL A 164 3.57 -9.08 -36.49
N LYS A 165 2.86 -9.42 -35.41
CA LYS A 165 1.43 -9.72 -35.48
C LYS A 165 0.73 -8.42 -35.85
N PRO A 166 0.38 -8.16 -37.14
CA PRO A 166 -0.11 -6.85 -37.55
C PRO A 166 -1.39 -6.44 -36.85
N TRP A 167 -2.17 -7.43 -36.38
CA TRP A 167 -3.38 -7.20 -35.61
C TRP A 167 -3.13 -6.79 -34.15
N LEU A 168 -1.91 -6.86 -33.62
CA LEU A 168 -1.60 -6.46 -32.25
C LEU A 168 -1.89 -4.96 -32.06
N ASN A 169 -1.52 -4.13 -33.03
CA ASN A 169 -1.70 -2.69 -32.99
C ASN A 169 -3.17 -2.25 -32.93
N TYR A 170 -4.09 -3.14 -33.34
CA TYR A 170 -5.53 -2.86 -33.33
C TYR A 170 -6.26 -3.44 -32.10
N ARG A 171 -5.54 -4.11 -31.20
CA ARG A 171 -6.10 -4.58 -29.94
C ARG A 171 -6.29 -3.41 -28.97
N VAL A 172 -7.28 -3.56 -28.11
CA VAL A 172 -7.50 -2.65 -26.98
C VAL A 172 -7.01 -3.36 -25.72
N ASN A 173 -6.13 -2.70 -24.97
CA ASN A 173 -5.78 -3.13 -23.63
C ASN A 173 -6.81 -2.54 -22.65
N LEU A 174 -7.71 -3.34 -22.15
CA LEU A 174 -8.65 -2.92 -21.09
C LEU A 174 -7.86 -2.76 -19.80
N PHE A 175 -7.49 -1.53 -19.49
CA PHE A 175 -6.57 -1.23 -18.42
C PHE A 175 -7.23 -1.36 -17.03
N VAL A 176 -8.47 -0.86 -16.87
CA VAL A 176 -9.29 -1.02 -15.66
C VAL A 176 -10.70 -1.37 -16.09
N ASP A 177 -11.26 -2.45 -15.53
CA ASP A 177 -12.66 -2.85 -15.74
C ASP A 177 -13.49 -2.55 -14.49
N ASN A 178 -14.36 -1.56 -14.59
CA ASN A 178 -15.32 -1.15 -13.56
C ASN A 178 -16.76 -1.50 -13.95
N SER A 179 -16.99 -2.38 -14.95
CA SER A 179 -18.31 -2.71 -15.47
C SER A 179 -19.25 -3.34 -14.42
N ASN A 180 -18.68 -4.03 -13.43
CA ASN A 180 -19.43 -4.69 -12.35
C ASN A 180 -19.67 -3.80 -11.12
N LEU A 181 -19.16 -2.55 -11.12
CA LEU A 181 -19.33 -1.65 -9.99
C LEU A 181 -20.68 -0.93 -10.08
N THR A 182 -21.42 -0.95 -8.98
CA THR A 182 -22.69 -0.21 -8.84
C THR A 182 -22.50 1.21 -8.32
N GLY A 183 -21.28 1.54 -7.87
CA GLY A 183 -20.91 2.86 -7.32
C GLY A 183 -19.46 3.22 -7.64
N SER A 184 -18.94 4.23 -6.97
CA SER A 184 -17.52 4.62 -7.07
C SER A 184 -16.61 3.51 -6.55
N PRO A 185 -15.45 3.26 -7.17
CA PRO A 185 -14.50 2.27 -6.68
C PRO A 185 -13.97 2.65 -5.29
N VAL A 186 -13.91 1.69 -4.39
CA VAL A 186 -13.26 1.82 -3.07
C VAL A 186 -12.19 0.73 -3.00
N ILE A 187 -10.95 1.14 -3.01
CA ILE A 187 -9.80 0.23 -3.04
C ILE A 187 -9.06 0.30 -1.70
N MET A 188 -8.85 -0.86 -1.12
CA MET A 188 -8.02 -1.06 0.07
C MET A 188 -7.08 -2.23 -0.21
N ASP A 189 -5.78 -2.02 0.01
CA ASP A 189 -4.74 -3.03 -0.18
C ASP A 189 -3.65 -2.77 0.86
N SER A 190 -2.84 -3.76 1.17
CA SER A 190 -1.73 -3.67 2.12
C SER A 190 -0.35 -3.62 1.45
N ASN A 191 -0.27 -3.79 0.14
CA ASN A 191 1.00 -3.85 -0.58
C ASN A 191 1.27 -2.56 -1.36
N TYR A 192 1.94 -1.61 -0.71
CA TYR A 192 2.23 -0.26 -1.24
C TYR A 192 3.61 -0.15 -1.91
N LEU A 193 4.02 -1.16 -2.67
CA LEU A 193 5.18 -1.02 -3.54
C LEU A 193 4.85 -0.05 -4.69
N TYR A 194 5.86 0.67 -5.18
CA TYR A 194 5.67 1.69 -6.23
C TYR A 194 4.90 1.18 -7.43
N HIS A 195 5.29 0.04 -7.97
CA HIS A 195 4.62 -0.55 -9.13
C HIS A 195 3.18 -1.04 -8.86
N ASN A 196 2.85 -1.34 -7.60
CA ASN A 196 1.49 -1.70 -7.22
C ASN A 196 0.60 -0.46 -7.10
N LEU A 197 1.13 0.68 -6.64
CA LEU A 197 0.37 1.93 -6.55
C LEU A 197 0.20 2.60 -7.92
N PHE A 198 1.31 2.73 -8.68
CA PHE A 198 1.38 3.54 -9.89
C PHE A 198 1.30 2.73 -11.19
N GLY A 199 1.19 1.39 -11.08
CA GLY A 199 1.24 0.50 -12.24
C GLY A 199 2.66 0.20 -12.70
N LYS A 200 2.74 -0.71 -13.66
CA LYS A 200 4.01 -1.18 -14.20
C LYS A 200 3.91 -1.52 -15.68
N LEU A 201 5.05 -1.49 -16.33
CA LEU A 201 5.26 -2.04 -17.65
C LEU A 201 6.00 -3.37 -17.49
N GLU A 202 5.41 -4.47 -17.95
CA GLU A 202 6.02 -5.79 -17.94
C GLU A 202 6.85 -6.00 -19.21
N TYR A 203 7.86 -6.86 -19.14
CA TYR A 203 8.77 -7.16 -20.24
C TYR A 203 8.81 -8.66 -20.48
N GLU A 204 8.84 -9.05 -21.74
CA GLU A 204 9.07 -10.42 -22.16
C GLU A 204 10.53 -10.56 -22.65
N ASN A 205 11.21 -11.60 -22.18
CA ASN A 205 12.56 -11.89 -22.65
C ASN A 205 12.48 -12.74 -23.92
N GLN A 206 12.85 -12.14 -25.05
CA GLN A 206 12.96 -12.84 -26.32
C GLN A 206 14.43 -12.89 -26.75
N TYR A 207 15.04 -14.05 -26.68
CA TYR A 207 16.45 -14.28 -27.07
C TYR A 207 17.46 -13.32 -26.38
N GLY A 208 17.25 -13.03 -25.10
CA GLY A 208 18.14 -12.14 -24.34
C GLY A 208 17.83 -10.64 -24.49
N MET A 209 16.88 -10.26 -25.32
CA MET A 209 16.38 -8.88 -25.43
C MET A 209 15.04 -8.72 -24.72
N LEU A 210 14.93 -7.67 -23.92
CA LEU A 210 13.68 -7.32 -23.26
C LEU A 210 12.80 -6.57 -24.25
N LYS A 211 11.67 -7.16 -24.60
CA LYS A 211 10.62 -6.54 -25.44
C LYS A 211 9.39 -6.24 -24.59
N THR A 212 8.72 -5.17 -24.91
CA THR A 212 7.44 -4.79 -24.31
C THR A 212 6.52 -4.22 -25.36
N ASP A 213 5.24 -4.27 -25.10
CA ASP A 213 4.20 -3.61 -25.88
C ASP A 213 3.11 -3.03 -24.96
N PHE A 214 2.16 -2.30 -25.53
CA PHE A 214 1.11 -1.63 -24.78
C PHE A 214 0.17 -2.61 -24.02
N THR A 215 0.10 -3.89 -24.42
CA THR A 215 -0.71 -4.91 -23.73
C THR A 215 -0.05 -5.39 -22.43
N MET A 216 1.23 -5.09 -22.25
CA MET A 216 2.01 -5.41 -21.05
C MET A 216 1.93 -4.34 -19.97
N LEU A 217 1.20 -3.25 -20.22
CA LEU A 217 0.86 -2.25 -19.22
C LEU A 217 -0.12 -2.84 -18.21
N LYS A 218 0.21 -2.75 -16.91
CA LYS A 218 -0.64 -3.20 -15.80
C LYS A 218 -1.02 -2.02 -14.92
N PRO A 219 -2.31 -1.91 -14.55
CA PRO A 219 -2.79 -0.83 -13.69
C PRO A 219 -2.29 -0.99 -12.26
N GLY A 220 -2.00 0.13 -11.60
CA GLY A 220 -1.79 0.20 -10.17
C GLY A 220 -3.09 0.47 -9.42
N LEU A 221 -3.00 0.47 -8.07
CA LEU A 221 -4.15 0.71 -7.18
C LEU A 221 -4.78 2.08 -7.42
N LEU A 222 -3.97 3.12 -7.70
CA LEU A 222 -4.48 4.47 -8.00
C LEU A 222 -5.30 4.51 -9.30
N HIS A 223 -4.94 3.69 -10.30
CA HIS A 223 -5.73 3.58 -11.53
C HIS A 223 -7.07 2.89 -11.26
N LYS A 224 -7.06 1.83 -10.44
CA LYS A 224 -8.28 1.11 -10.04
C LYS A 224 -9.20 1.97 -9.17
N ALA A 225 -8.62 2.86 -8.33
CA ALA A 225 -9.35 3.75 -7.46
C ALA A 225 -9.81 5.06 -8.14
N ASN A 226 -9.39 5.30 -9.38
CA ASN A 226 -9.67 6.56 -10.07
C ASN A 226 -11.18 6.77 -10.27
N GLY A 227 -11.68 7.93 -9.92
CA GLY A 227 -13.12 8.23 -9.83
C GLY A 227 -13.76 7.84 -8.49
N GLY A 228 -12.97 7.35 -7.51
CA GLY A 228 -13.47 6.91 -6.21
C GLY A 228 -12.50 7.14 -5.06
N TYR A 229 -12.28 6.10 -4.27
CA TYR A 229 -11.57 6.17 -3.00
C TYR A 229 -10.45 5.14 -2.93
N ILE A 230 -9.32 5.54 -2.33
CA ILE A 230 -8.26 4.63 -1.92
C ILE A 230 -7.99 4.81 -0.43
N ILE A 231 -7.92 3.69 0.29
CA ILE A 231 -7.65 3.63 1.72
C ILE A 231 -6.24 3.06 1.89
N LEU A 232 -5.35 3.82 2.53
CA LEU A 232 -3.95 3.49 2.70
C LEU A 232 -3.57 3.53 4.18
N GLN A 233 -2.83 2.52 4.64
CA GLN A 233 -2.23 2.54 5.97
C GLN A 233 -0.99 3.43 5.96
N ALA A 234 -0.97 4.45 6.80
CA ALA A 234 0.10 5.46 6.78
C ALA A 234 1.46 4.87 7.18
N SER A 235 1.52 3.98 8.19
CA SER A 235 2.73 3.28 8.60
C SER A 235 3.40 2.55 7.44
N ASP A 236 2.61 1.77 6.70
CA ASP A 236 3.11 0.93 5.62
C ASP A 236 3.52 1.76 4.40
N LEU A 237 2.77 2.84 4.13
CA LEU A 237 3.12 3.78 3.06
C LEU A 237 4.42 4.53 3.37
N LEU A 238 4.61 4.96 4.62
CA LEU A 238 5.80 5.69 5.08
C LEU A 238 7.04 4.78 5.20
N ALA A 239 6.86 3.47 5.38
CA ALA A 239 7.94 2.50 5.29
C ALA A 239 8.62 2.52 3.90
N ASN A 240 7.96 3.07 2.88
CA ASN A 240 8.50 3.28 1.54
C ASN A 240 8.39 4.76 1.13
N PRO A 241 9.35 5.61 1.52
CA PRO A 241 9.29 7.06 1.28
C PRO A 241 9.10 7.45 -0.19
N ILE A 242 9.64 6.66 -1.12
CA ILE A 242 9.50 6.88 -2.56
C ILE A 242 8.02 6.83 -2.98
N CYS A 243 7.25 5.91 -2.39
CA CYS A 243 5.81 5.77 -2.67
C CYS A 243 5.02 6.96 -2.14
N TYR A 244 5.34 7.43 -0.94
CA TYR A 244 4.70 8.60 -0.35
C TYR A 244 4.96 9.87 -1.16
N ASP A 245 6.23 10.12 -1.54
CA ASP A 245 6.59 11.28 -2.36
C ASP A 245 5.96 11.25 -3.76
N ALA A 246 5.91 10.08 -4.39
CA ALA A 246 5.25 9.90 -5.67
C ALA A 246 3.72 10.12 -5.56
N LEU A 247 3.10 9.65 -4.46
CA LEU A 247 1.68 9.89 -4.20
C LEU A 247 1.40 11.39 -4.06
N LYS A 248 2.21 12.12 -3.29
CA LYS A 248 2.07 13.58 -3.17
C LYS A 248 2.15 14.27 -4.53
N LYS A 249 3.17 13.92 -5.33
CA LYS A 249 3.33 14.49 -6.69
C LYS A 249 2.11 14.21 -7.57
N ALA A 250 1.63 12.95 -7.59
CA ALA A 250 0.45 12.58 -8.37
C ALA A 250 -0.81 13.35 -7.95
N LEU A 251 -1.01 13.54 -6.64
CA LEU A 251 -2.14 14.30 -6.10
C LEU A 251 -2.04 15.81 -6.40
N LEU A 252 -0.84 16.38 -6.40
CA LEU A 252 -0.60 17.79 -6.73
C LEU A 252 -0.80 18.07 -8.21
N VAL A 253 -0.24 17.23 -9.08
CA VAL A 253 -0.34 17.37 -10.54
C VAL A 253 -1.69 16.90 -11.06
N LYS A 254 -2.39 16.04 -10.31
CA LYS A 254 -3.66 15.39 -10.68
C LYS A 254 -3.55 14.51 -11.93
N GLU A 255 -2.40 13.88 -12.09
CA GLU A 255 -2.13 12.96 -13.19
C GLU A 255 -1.36 11.73 -12.69
N LEU A 256 -1.63 10.59 -13.33
CA LEU A 256 -0.89 9.34 -13.12
C LEU A 256 0.02 9.08 -14.32
N ASN A 257 1.30 8.94 -14.04
CA ASN A 257 2.30 8.51 -15.00
C ASN A 257 2.79 7.10 -14.61
N ILE A 258 2.88 6.21 -15.60
CA ILE A 258 3.53 4.92 -15.40
C ILE A 258 4.99 5.10 -15.78
N GLU A 259 5.84 5.24 -14.76
CA GLU A 259 7.28 5.40 -14.92
C GLU A 259 8.00 4.07 -14.69
N ASN A 260 9.02 3.81 -15.48
CA ASN A 260 9.85 2.64 -15.29
C ASN A 260 11.04 2.98 -14.39
N ASN A 261 10.90 2.74 -13.07
CA ASN A 261 11.97 3.00 -12.10
C ASN A 261 13.25 2.14 -12.35
N MET A 262 13.18 1.13 -13.19
CA MET A 262 14.37 0.37 -13.59
C MET A 262 15.31 1.19 -14.48
N GLU A 263 14.80 2.15 -15.24
CA GLU A 263 15.64 3.04 -16.08
C GLU A 263 16.57 3.92 -15.22
N GLN A 264 16.16 4.29 -14.02
CA GLN A 264 17.00 5.10 -13.11
C GLN A 264 18.10 4.29 -12.40
N ARG A 265 18.01 2.96 -12.40
CA ARG A 265 18.96 2.06 -11.71
C ARG A 265 19.78 1.17 -12.62
N SER A 266 19.47 1.11 -13.93
CA SER A 266 20.11 0.21 -14.89
C SER A 266 20.82 1.00 -15.98
N TYR A 267 22.08 0.69 -16.23
CA TYR A 267 22.87 1.20 -17.37
C TYR A 267 22.46 0.56 -18.72
N MET A 268 21.40 -0.25 -18.76
CA MET A 268 20.89 -0.82 -20.00
C MET A 268 19.91 0.13 -20.68
N VAL A 269 20.21 0.50 -21.90
CA VAL A 269 19.28 1.21 -22.80
C VAL A 269 18.14 0.25 -23.14
N MET A 270 16.99 0.41 -22.49
CA MET A 270 15.77 -0.31 -22.84
C MET A 270 14.90 0.59 -23.71
N ILE A 271 14.34 0.02 -24.77
CA ILE A 271 13.26 0.68 -25.51
C ILE A 271 12.02 0.62 -24.59
N SER A 272 11.70 1.74 -23.94
CA SER A 272 10.54 1.81 -23.07
C SER A 272 9.36 2.52 -23.75
N LEU A 273 8.16 2.03 -23.46
CA LEU A 273 6.92 2.71 -23.83
C LEU A 273 6.62 3.79 -22.78
N LYS A 274 6.33 4.99 -23.24
CA LYS A 274 5.87 6.08 -22.40
C LYS A 274 4.38 6.33 -22.68
N PRO A 275 3.47 5.75 -21.89
CA PRO A 275 2.04 5.96 -22.07
C PRO A 275 1.65 7.42 -21.76
N GLU A 276 0.54 7.87 -22.33
CA GLU A 276 -0.03 9.16 -21.99
C GLU A 276 -0.43 9.23 -20.51
N PRO A 277 -0.22 10.38 -19.82
CA PRO A 277 -0.70 10.58 -18.47
C PRO A 277 -2.21 10.39 -18.37
N ILE A 278 -2.65 9.75 -17.27
CA ILE A 278 -4.07 9.56 -17.00
C ILE A 278 -4.50 10.59 -15.94
N PRO A 279 -5.54 11.43 -16.21
CA PRO A 279 -6.06 12.35 -15.22
C PRO A 279 -6.48 11.62 -13.93
N LEU A 280 -6.02 12.12 -12.77
CA LEU A 280 -6.29 11.53 -11.46
C LEU A 280 -7.40 12.29 -10.72
N ASN A 281 -8.48 11.60 -10.41
CA ASN A 281 -9.56 12.11 -9.55
C ASN A 281 -9.86 11.06 -8.48
N VAL A 282 -9.08 11.04 -7.41
CA VAL A 282 -9.20 10.08 -6.32
C VAL A 282 -9.28 10.79 -4.98
N LYS A 283 -10.03 10.23 -4.05
CA LYS A 283 -10.02 10.61 -2.63
C LYS A 283 -9.13 9.61 -1.89
N VAL A 284 -8.12 10.13 -1.22
CA VAL A 284 -7.17 9.33 -0.44
C VAL A 284 -7.53 9.44 1.04
N LEU A 285 -7.72 8.30 1.68
CA LEU A 285 -7.89 8.19 3.12
C LEU A 285 -6.63 7.55 3.69
N LEU A 286 -5.90 8.29 4.53
CA LEU A 286 -4.77 7.75 5.29
C LEU A 286 -5.26 7.33 6.66
N LEU A 287 -5.04 6.05 7.02
CA LEU A 287 -5.28 5.50 8.34
C LEU A 287 -3.96 5.49 9.10
N GLY A 288 -3.97 5.95 10.33
CA GLY A 288 -2.78 5.98 11.17
C GLY A 288 -3.12 6.43 12.59
N ASP A 289 -2.12 6.39 13.46
CA ASP A 289 -2.23 6.89 14.82
C ASP A 289 -1.95 8.41 14.93
N SER A 290 -2.20 8.98 16.10
CA SER A 290 -2.01 10.39 16.37
C SER A 290 -0.53 10.82 16.22
N ASN A 291 0.44 9.95 16.55
CA ASN A 291 1.87 10.28 16.45
C ASN A 291 2.29 10.45 15.00
N ILE A 292 1.86 9.52 14.12
CA ILE A 292 2.09 9.62 12.67
C ILE A 292 1.46 10.89 12.11
N TYR A 293 0.21 11.21 12.52
CA TYR A 293 -0.45 12.43 12.07
C TYR A 293 0.33 13.68 12.47
N HIS A 294 0.72 13.81 13.74
CA HIS A 294 1.46 14.98 14.23
C HIS A 294 2.88 15.07 13.63
N THR A 295 3.53 13.95 13.41
CA THR A 295 4.82 13.87 12.73
C THR A 295 4.72 14.38 11.29
N LEU A 296 3.73 13.89 10.52
CA LEU A 296 3.50 14.36 9.16
C LEU A 296 3.12 15.84 9.11
N LEU A 297 2.29 16.29 10.06
CA LEU A 297 1.87 17.69 10.14
C LEU A 297 3.05 18.66 10.40
N SER A 298 4.05 18.22 11.18
CA SER A 298 5.22 19.02 11.55
C SER A 298 6.35 18.94 10.54
N LEU A 299 6.57 17.79 9.92
CA LEU A 299 7.71 17.54 9.05
C LEU A 299 7.42 17.69 7.56
N ASP A 300 6.16 17.50 7.13
CA ASP A 300 5.80 17.60 5.71
C ASP A 300 4.95 18.85 5.41
N PRO A 301 5.54 19.88 4.77
CA PRO A 301 4.83 21.13 4.45
C PRO A 301 3.63 20.96 3.50
N ASP A 302 3.59 19.87 2.71
CA ASP A 302 2.53 19.60 1.75
C ASP A 302 1.39 18.78 2.34
N PHE A 303 1.63 18.12 3.50
CA PHE A 303 0.63 17.25 4.13
C PHE A 303 -0.71 17.96 4.36
N LYS A 304 -0.68 19.15 4.99
CA LYS A 304 -1.89 19.93 5.28
C LYS A 304 -2.60 20.43 4.02
N LYS A 305 -1.87 20.62 2.92
CA LYS A 305 -2.48 21.05 1.63
C LYS A 305 -3.26 19.92 0.98
N LEU A 306 -2.76 18.69 1.09
CA LEU A 306 -3.33 17.49 0.47
C LEU A 306 -4.38 16.83 1.35
N PHE A 307 -4.11 16.68 2.66
CA PHE A 307 -4.97 16.01 3.64
C PHE A 307 -5.61 17.05 4.56
N LYS A 308 -6.74 17.64 4.12
CA LYS A 308 -7.38 18.78 4.79
C LYS A 308 -8.33 18.39 5.91
N ILE A 309 -8.80 17.14 5.91
CA ILE A 309 -9.82 16.66 6.84
C ILE A 309 -9.14 15.65 7.77
N LYS A 310 -9.11 15.96 9.08
CA LYS A 310 -8.77 15.02 10.14
C LYS A 310 -10.06 14.41 10.67
N VAL A 311 -10.10 13.09 10.76
CA VAL A 311 -11.15 12.35 11.47
C VAL A 311 -10.47 11.60 12.59
N GLU A 312 -10.86 11.86 13.81
CA GLU A 312 -10.27 11.26 15.01
C GLU A 312 -11.31 10.37 15.69
N PHE A 313 -10.90 9.18 16.08
CA PHE A 313 -11.72 8.26 16.83
C PHE A 313 -11.35 8.36 18.30
N GLU A 314 -12.37 8.50 19.16
CA GLU A 314 -12.19 8.48 20.61
C GLU A 314 -11.80 7.08 21.08
N GLU A 315 -10.83 7.00 22.01
CA GLU A 315 -10.39 5.73 22.61
C GLU A 315 -11.40 5.19 23.62
N THR A 316 -12.31 6.05 24.08
CA THR A 316 -13.32 5.70 25.08
C THR A 316 -14.69 6.24 24.69
N ALA A 317 -15.74 5.55 25.13
CA ALA A 317 -17.13 6.00 25.02
C ALA A 317 -17.82 5.99 26.38
N PRO A 318 -18.80 6.87 26.65
CA PRO A 318 -19.58 6.84 27.90
C PRO A 318 -20.26 5.47 28.12
N ARG A 319 -20.21 4.95 29.31
CA ARG A 319 -20.87 3.69 29.72
C ARG A 319 -22.38 3.92 29.92
N THR A 320 -23.10 3.99 28.81
CA THR A 320 -24.55 4.12 28.79
C THR A 320 -25.19 2.83 28.26
N ASP A 321 -26.47 2.59 28.59
CA ASP A 321 -27.21 1.42 28.07
C ASP A 321 -27.20 1.37 26.52
N VAL A 322 -27.22 2.52 25.87
CA VAL A 322 -27.13 2.63 24.41
C VAL A 322 -25.78 2.10 23.92
N ASN A 323 -24.69 2.52 24.54
CA ASN A 323 -23.35 2.12 24.12
C ASN A 323 -23.04 0.67 24.52
N ILE A 324 -23.52 0.20 25.67
CA ILE A 324 -23.47 -1.22 26.03
C ILE A 324 -24.23 -2.07 25.02
N THR A 325 -25.41 -1.62 24.59
CA THR A 325 -26.16 -2.32 23.52
C THR A 325 -25.42 -2.34 22.19
N LYS A 326 -24.73 -1.25 21.81
CA LYS A 326 -23.90 -1.21 20.60
C LYS A 326 -22.71 -2.15 20.70
N LEU A 327 -22.06 -2.21 21.86
CA LEU A 327 -20.96 -3.15 22.11
C LEU A 327 -21.45 -4.60 21.99
N ALA A 328 -22.61 -4.92 22.57
CA ALA A 328 -23.20 -6.25 22.44
C ALA A 328 -23.54 -6.62 20.99
N LYS A 329 -24.06 -5.67 20.20
CA LYS A 329 -24.30 -5.87 18.77
C LYS A 329 -23.00 -6.09 17.99
N PHE A 330 -21.95 -5.33 18.32
CA PHE A 330 -20.63 -5.54 17.73
C PHE A 330 -20.11 -6.95 18.01
N VAL A 331 -20.13 -7.37 19.29
CA VAL A 331 -19.68 -8.70 19.71
C VAL A 331 -20.46 -9.80 19.00
N HIS A 332 -21.79 -9.65 18.90
CA HIS A 332 -22.64 -10.61 18.18
C HIS A 332 -22.27 -10.70 16.70
N SER A 333 -22.22 -9.57 15.99
CA SER A 333 -21.86 -9.56 14.56
C SER A 333 -20.44 -10.09 14.29
N PHE A 334 -19.51 -9.75 15.19
CA PHE A 334 -18.13 -10.25 15.12
C PHE A 334 -18.09 -11.77 15.31
N SER A 335 -18.81 -12.28 16.32
CA SER A 335 -18.89 -13.72 16.59
C SER A 335 -19.51 -14.51 15.43
N GLU A 336 -20.55 -13.98 14.79
CA GLU A 336 -21.14 -14.60 13.60
C GLU A 336 -20.16 -14.62 12.42
N LYS A 337 -19.53 -13.48 12.12
CA LYS A 337 -18.59 -13.34 11.03
C LYS A 337 -17.38 -14.28 11.15
N GLU A 338 -16.85 -14.39 12.35
CA GLU A 338 -15.67 -15.22 12.64
C GLU A 338 -16.05 -16.65 13.10
N ASN A 339 -17.33 -17.01 12.97
CA ASN A 339 -17.83 -18.34 13.32
C ASN A 339 -17.51 -18.77 14.77
N MET A 340 -17.68 -17.85 15.73
CA MET A 340 -17.45 -18.07 17.15
C MET A 340 -18.73 -18.50 17.86
N LEU A 341 -18.59 -18.99 19.10
CA LEU A 341 -19.74 -19.30 19.95
C LEU A 341 -20.39 -18.01 20.47
N PRO A 342 -21.72 -17.95 20.56
CA PRO A 342 -22.41 -16.80 21.13
C PRO A 342 -22.15 -16.66 22.64
N LEU A 343 -22.17 -15.41 23.13
CA LEU A 343 -22.01 -15.08 24.53
C LEU A 343 -23.35 -15.05 25.22
N ASP A 344 -23.40 -15.52 26.49
CA ASP A 344 -24.53 -15.31 27.37
C ASP A 344 -24.51 -13.92 28.03
N LYS A 345 -25.53 -13.61 28.79
CA LYS A 345 -25.65 -12.32 29.50
C LYS A 345 -24.51 -12.09 30.49
N GLY A 346 -24.09 -13.15 31.20
CA GLY A 346 -23.01 -13.07 32.19
C GLY A 346 -21.65 -12.79 31.53
N ALA A 347 -21.34 -13.47 30.43
CA ALA A 347 -20.13 -13.22 29.64
C ALA A 347 -20.10 -11.79 29.10
N MET A 348 -21.26 -11.29 28.61
CA MET A 348 -21.36 -9.92 28.12
C MET A 348 -21.17 -8.90 29.26
N ALA A 349 -21.67 -9.16 30.46
CA ALA A 349 -21.46 -8.29 31.64
C ALA A 349 -19.96 -8.21 31.99
N LYS A 350 -19.26 -9.35 32.06
CA LYS A 350 -17.81 -9.38 32.32
C LYS A 350 -17.00 -8.70 31.23
N LEU A 351 -17.44 -8.80 29.98
CA LEU A 351 -16.79 -8.09 28.90
C LEU A 351 -16.97 -6.56 28.98
N VAL A 352 -18.15 -6.09 29.46
CA VAL A 352 -18.39 -4.66 29.75
C VAL A 352 -17.50 -4.18 30.90
N GLU A 353 -17.35 -4.96 31.95
CA GLU A 353 -16.42 -4.67 33.07
C GLU A 353 -14.98 -4.57 32.56
N TYR A 354 -14.54 -5.52 31.74
CA TYR A 354 -13.22 -5.50 31.14
C TYR A 354 -12.98 -4.25 30.27
N THR A 355 -13.96 -3.86 29.45
CA THR A 355 -13.84 -2.63 28.65
C THR A 355 -13.79 -1.37 29.49
N SER A 356 -14.47 -1.34 30.67
CA SER A 356 -14.35 -0.24 31.62
C SER A 356 -12.97 -0.23 32.29
N ARG A 357 -12.42 -1.40 32.64
CA ARG A 357 -11.04 -1.50 33.14
C ARG A 357 -10.02 -1.00 32.12
N LEU A 358 -10.16 -1.37 30.84
CA LEU A 358 -9.29 -0.86 29.75
C LEU A 358 -9.37 0.66 29.57
N SER A 359 -10.49 1.29 29.96
CA SER A 359 -10.65 2.75 29.91
C SER A 359 -10.18 3.44 31.18
N ASP A 360 -9.74 2.69 32.18
CA ASP A 360 -9.39 3.17 33.53
C ASP A 360 -10.46 4.09 34.13
N ASN A 361 -11.75 3.77 33.88
CA ASN A 361 -12.86 4.58 34.33
C ASN A 361 -14.18 3.76 34.35
N GLN A 362 -14.87 3.71 35.52
CA GLN A 362 -16.13 2.99 35.65
C GLN A 362 -17.26 3.51 34.78
N ASP A 363 -17.24 4.80 34.43
CA ASP A 363 -18.27 5.46 33.62
C ASP A 363 -17.99 5.43 32.12
N LYS A 364 -16.91 4.76 31.69
CA LYS A 364 -16.49 4.68 30.32
C LYS A 364 -16.30 3.23 29.86
N LEU A 365 -16.35 3.04 28.55
CA LEU A 365 -16.03 1.81 27.83
C LEU A 365 -14.87 2.08 26.88
N SER A 366 -13.92 1.17 26.78
CA SER A 366 -12.88 1.24 25.76
C SER A 366 -13.44 0.96 24.37
N THR A 367 -12.97 1.67 23.37
CA THR A 367 -13.28 1.46 21.95
C THR A 367 -12.20 0.64 21.22
N ARG A 368 -11.31 -0.01 21.96
CA ARG A 368 -10.29 -0.92 21.41
C ARG A 368 -10.92 -2.25 21.00
N PHE A 369 -11.71 -2.21 19.92
CA PHE A 369 -12.52 -3.36 19.48
C PHE A 369 -11.70 -4.60 19.12
N ASN A 370 -10.44 -4.44 18.69
CA ASN A 370 -9.55 -5.57 18.43
C ASN A 370 -9.30 -6.38 19.71
N GLU A 371 -8.97 -5.71 20.83
CA GLU A 371 -8.75 -6.38 22.11
C GLU A 371 -10.01 -7.12 22.59
N VAL A 372 -11.18 -6.47 22.43
CA VAL A 372 -12.47 -7.10 22.74
C VAL A 372 -12.69 -8.36 21.88
N GLY A 373 -12.42 -8.26 20.57
CA GLY A 373 -12.54 -9.37 19.62
C GLY A 373 -11.62 -10.55 19.98
N GLU A 374 -10.40 -10.26 20.39
CA GLU A 374 -9.43 -11.28 20.81
C GLU A 374 -9.87 -12.02 22.08
N ILE A 375 -10.41 -11.29 23.08
CA ILE A 375 -10.97 -11.92 24.30
C ILE A 375 -12.11 -12.86 23.93
N VAL A 376 -13.04 -12.40 23.09
CA VAL A 376 -14.17 -13.21 22.63
C VAL A 376 -13.71 -14.46 21.87
N ALA A 377 -12.70 -14.33 21.00
CA ALA A 377 -12.15 -15.44 20.22
C ALA A 377 -11.51 -16.50 21.12
N GLU A 378 -10.73 -16.08 22.10
CA GLU A 378 -10.06 -16.96 23.05
C GLU A 378 -11.09 -17.63 23.98
N ALA A 379 -12.04 -16.89 24.53
CA ALA A 379 -13.11 -17.42 25.37
C ALA A 379 -13.99 -18.43 24.61
N SER A 380 -14.30 -18.16 23.34
CA SER A 380 -15.00 -19.09 22.46
C SER A 380 -14.20 -20.39 22.26
N THR A 381 -12.88 -20.30 22.17
CA THR A 381 -12.00 -21.47 22.06
C THR A 381 -12.04 -22.30 23.34
N TRP A 382 -11.93 -21.68 24.50
CA TRP A 382 -12.05 -22.39 25.79
C TRP A 382 -13.42 -23.08 25.95
N ALA A 383 -14.50 -22.39 25.57
CA ALA A 383 -15.84 -22.97 25.62
C ALA A 383 -15.99 -24.18 24.69
N ARG A 384 -15.40 -24.14 23.48
CA ARG A 384 -15.37 -25.27 22.55
C ARG A 384 -14.57 -26.45 23.09
N LEU A 385 -13.40 -26.21 23.68
CA LEU A 385 -12.60 -27.24 24.33
C LEU A 385 -13.37 -27.92 25.47
N ALA A 386 -14.17 -27.15 26.21
CA ALA A 386 -15.08 -27.66 27.25
C ALA A 386 -16.38 -28.24 26.68
N LYS A 387 -16.53 -28.35 25.33
CA LYS A 387 -17.72 -28.87 24.64
C LYS A 387 -19.01 -28.12 24.99
N LYS A 388 -18.92 -26.83 25.31
CA LYS A 388 -20.07 -25.95 25.55
C LYS A 388 -20.56 -25.32 24.26
N LYS A 389 -21.81 -24.87 24.26
CA LYS A 389 -22.45 -24.21 23.09
C LYS A 389 -22.51 -22.68 23.25
N LEU A 390 -22.22 -22.16 24.43
CA LEU A 390 -22.26 -20.75 24.80
C LEU A 390 -20.99 -20.37 25.56
N VAL A 391 -20.55 -19.15 25.39
CA VAL A 391 -19.50 -18.54 26.21
C VAL A 391 -20.18 -17.94 27.46
N THR A 392 -19.79 -18.42 28.65
CA THR A 392 -20.26 -17.90 29.95
C THR A 392 -19.21 -16.95 30.55
N SER A 393 -19.57 -16.25 31.66
CA SER A 393 -18.64 -15.38 32.41
C SER A 393 -17.36 -16.13 32.80
N GLU A 394 -17.47 -17.40 33.22
CA GLU A 394 -16.33 -18.26 33.58
C GLU A 394 -15.27 -18.36 32.47
N PHE A 395 -15.69 -18.44 31.19
CA PHE A 395 -14.72 -18.50 30.08
C PHE A 395 -14.08 -17.15 29.78
N ILE A 396 -14.78 -16.04 30.02
CA ILE A 396 -14.17 -14.69 29.92
C ILE A 396 -13.14 -14.53 31.04
N GLU A 397 -13.49 -14.84 32.30
CA GLU A 397 -12.60 -14.78 33.45
C GLU A 397 -11.36 -15.68 33.25
N LYS A 398 -11.57 -16.91 32.78
CA LYS A 398 -10.47 -17.81 32.42
C LYS A 398 -9.55 -17.21 31.37
N THR A 399 -10.11 -16.62 30.31
CA THR A 399 -9.34 -15.97 29.26
C THR A 399 -8.47 -14.85 29.81
N LEU A 400 -9.03 -13.99 30.65
CA LEU A 400 -8.29 -12.89 31.27
C LEU A 400 -7.18 -13.41 32.18
N ALA A 401 -7.46 -14.44 32.99
CA ALA A 401 -6.46 -15.07 33.85
C ALA A 401 -5.31 -15.70 33.04
N GLU A 402 -5.63 -16.46 32.00
CA GLU A 402 -4.63 -17.08 31.14
C GLU A 402 -3.78 -16.05 30.38
N ARG A 403 -4.35 -14.92 30.00
CA ARG A 403 -3.58 -13.81 29.40
C ARG A 403 -2.57 -13.23 30.37
N ILE A 404 -2.96 -13.02 31.63
CA ILE A 404 -2.05 -12.57 32.68
C ILE A 404 -0.96 -13.62 32.94
N GLU A 405 -1.31 -14.91 33.03
CA GLU A 405 -0.36 -16.00 33.24
C GLU A 405 0.77 -16.01 32.20
N ARG A 406 0.45 -15.72 30.93
CA ARG A 406 1.43 -15.71 29.85
C ARG A 406 2.48 -14.59 29.96
N VAL A 407 2.16 -13.48 30.64
CA VAL A 407 3.01 -12.26 30.67
C VAL A 407 3.54 -11.90 32.06
N LYS A 408 3.04 -12.52 33.14
CA LYS A 408 3.36 -12.17 34.51
C LYS A 408 4.72 -12.65 35.04
N LYS A 409 5.62 -13.13 34.17
CA LYS A 409 6.92 -13.69 34.61
C LYS A 409 7.67 -12.77 35.58
N TYR A 410 7.74 -11.48 35.28
CA TYR A 410 8.45 -10.50 36.10
C TYR A 410 7.73 -10.22 37.43
N ASP A 411 6.41 -10.17 37.39
CA ASP A 411 5.59 -10.08 38.59
C ASP A 411 5.80 -11.29 39.51
N SER A 412 5.81 -12.50 38.97
CA SER A 412 6.09 -13.73 39.71
C SER A 412 7.48 -13.73 40.35
N LEU A 413 8.53 -13.27 39.61
CA LEU A 413 9.87 -13.12 40.17
C LEU A 413 9.92 -12.10 41.30
N TYR A 414 9.20 -10.98 41.18
CA TYR A 414 9.12 -9.97 42.22
C TYR A 414 8.45 -10.53 43.47
N MET A 415 7.35 -11.28 43.34
CA MET A 415 6.68 -11.95 44.44
C MET A 415 7.55 -13.03 45.09
N GLU A 416 8.35 -13.76 44.32
CA GLU A 416 9.33 -14.72 44.85
C GLU A 416 10.39 -14.03 45.70
N MET A 417 10.95 -12.91 45.24
CA MET A 417 11.93 -12.12 46.01
C MET A 417 11.38 -11.63 47.33
N ILE A 418 10.10 -11.23 47.39
CA ILE A 418 9.43 -10.84 48.64
C ILE A 418 9.24 -12.07 49.57
N LYS A 419 8.85 -13.21 49.00
CA LYS A 419 8.68 -14.46 49.78
C LYS A 419 9.98 -14.92 50.42
N GLU A 420 11.07 -14.81 49.68
CA GLU A 420 12.41 -15.19 50.14
C GLU A 420 13.06 -14.13 51.06
N ASN A 421 12.40 -12.99 51.28
CA ASN A 421 12.93 -11.82 51.99
C ASN A 421 14.22 -11.24 51.35
N THR A 422 14.45 -11.49 50.08
CA THR A 422 15.48 -10.82 49.28
C THR A 422 15.05 -9.36 49.04
N LEU A 423 13.75 -9.13 48.84
CA LEU A 423 13.14 -7.81 48.85
C LEU A 423 12.31 -7.67 50.14
N ILE A 424 12.65 -6.65 50.95
CA ILE A 424 12.08 -6.49 52.32
C ILE A 424 10.89 -5.53 52.25
N ILE A 425 9.69 -6.08 52.32
CA ILE A 425 8.45 -5.32 52.45
C ILE A 425 7.74 -5.80 53.72
N ASN A 426 7.60 -4.92 54.73
CA ASN A 426 6.87 -5.23 55.93
C ASN A 426 5.37 -4.93 55.74
N THR A 427 4.52 -5.88 56.16
CA THR A 427 3.06 -5.74 56.11
C THR A 427 2.43 -5.75 57.50
N ASP A 428 3.26 -5.79 58.52
CA ASP A 428 2.86 -5.84 59.95
C ASP A 428 3.70 -4.86 60.77
N GLY A 429 3.18 -4.52 61.96
CA GLY A 429 3.85 -3.62 62.88
C GLY A 429 3.75 -2.15 62.50
N ALA A 430 4.57 -1.34 63.17
CA ALA A 430 4.63 0.09 62.94
C ALA A 430 6.08 0.59 63.10
N GLU A 431 6.53 1.43 62.18
CA GLU A 431 7.89 1.97 62.13
C GLU A 431 7.88 3.49 61.95
N VAL A 432 8.84 4.18 62.60
CA VAL A 432 8.99 5.64 62.48
C VAL A 432 9.75 5.98 61.21
N GLY A 433 9.25 6.91 60.41
CA GLY A 433 9.89 7.34 59.17
C GLY A 433 9.87 6.30 58.06
N VAL A 434 9.07 5.25 58.15
CA VAL A 434 8.98 4.17 57.18
C VAL A 434 7.54 3.98 56.74
N ILE A 435 7.32 3.83 55.44
CA ILE A 435 5.98 3.67 54.85
C ILE A 435 6.03 2.84 53.57
N ASN A 436 4.98 2.10 53.29
CA ASN A 436 4.81 1.41 52.00
C ASN A 436 4.19 2.36 50.98
N GLY A 437 4.97 2.76 49.99
CA GLY A 437 4.50 3.42 48.78
C GLY A 437 4.07 2.42 47.71
N LEU A 438 3.29 2.87 46.72
CA LEU A 438 2.82 2.04 45.62
C LEU A 438 3.32 2.56 44.27
N THR A 439 3.99 1.70 43.54
CA THR A 439 4.50 1.97 42.21
C THR A 439 3.89 1.02 41.18
N VAL A 440 3.98 1.34 39.92
CA VAL A 440 3.63 0.47 38.80
C VAL A 440 4.85 0.21 37.91
N LEU A 441 4.93 -0.99 37.37
CA LEU A 441 5.95 -1.37 36.39
C LEU A 441 5.25 -1.90 35.16
N SER A 442 5.56 -1.28 34.00
CA SER A 442 5.05 -1.70 32.71
C SER A 442 6.15 -2.39 31.90
N ILE A 443 5.89 -3.60 31.42
CA ILE A 443 6.82 -4.39 30.61
C ILE A 443 6.05 -4.90 29.39
N GLY A 444 6.32 -4.31 28.22
CA GLY A 444 5.50 -4.55 27.05
C GLY A 444 4.05 -4.12 27.28
N ASP A 445 3.12 -5.05 27.07
CA ASP A 445 1.68 -4.81 27.22
C ASP A 445 1.14 -5.18 28.62
N TYR A 446 2.02 -5.54 29.55
CA TYR A 446 1.64 -5.91 30.90
C TYR A 446 2.12 -4.91 31.94
N THR A 447 1.17 -4.41 32.74
CA THR A 447 1.44 -3.49 33.85
C THR A 447 1.00 -4.14 35.14
N PHE A 448 1.86 -4.13 36.16
CA PHE A 448 1.54 -4.60 37.51
C PHE A 448 2.01 -3.62 38.56
N GLY A 449 1.31 -3.62 39.70
CA GLY A 449 1.65 -2.81 40.82
C GLY A 449 2.60 -3.53 41.78
N LYS A 450 3.42 -2.77 42.45
CA LYS A 450 4.32 -3.28 43.50
C LYS A 450 4.47 -2.28 44.63
N PRO A 451 4.50 -2.73 45.90
CA PRO A 451 4.88 -1.86 47.00
C PRO A 451 6.37 -1.52 46.93
N ALA A 452 6.69 -0.34 47.40
CA ALA A 452 8.08 0.13 47.55
C ALA A 452 8.22 0.66 48.99
N LYS A 453 9.22 0.20 49.72
CA LYS A 453 9.54 0.71 51.05
C LYS A 453 10.18 2.10 50.91
N ILE A 454 9.54 3.12 51.43
CA ILE A 454 10.06 4.50 51.44
C ILE A 454 10.47 4.83 52.86
N THR A 455 11.67 5.36 53.02
CA THR A 455 12.21 5.78 54.33
C THR A 455 12.56 7.24 54.32
N ALA A 456 12.33 7.90 55.45
CA ALA A 456 12.73 9.27 55.69
C ALA A 456 13.53 9.36 57.01
N ASN A 457 14.70 9.93 56.96
CA ASN A 457 15.48 10.27 58.13
C ASN A 457 15.59 11.79 58.23
N THR A 458 15.24 12.34 59.40
CA THR A 458 15.23 13.77 59.62
C THR A 458 16.22 14.13 60.72
N TYR A 459 16.98 15.22 60.51
CA TYR A 459 17.93 15.76 61.45
C TYR A 459 18.08 17.26 61.27
N MET A 460 18.68 17.93 62.28
CA MET A 460 18.94 19.35 62.20
C MET A 460 19.96 19.66 61.10
N GLY A 461 19.61 20.52 60.17
CA GLY A 461 20.46 20.84 59.01
C GLY A 461 19.88 22.01 58.19
N LYS A 462 20.54 22.34 57.09
CA LYS A 462 20.16 23.44 56.20
C LYS A 462 19.82 23.00 54.80
N ASN A 463 19.91 21.71 54.49
CA ASN A 463 19.82 21.21 53.11
C ASN A 463 18.37 20.97 52.64
N GLY A 464 17.37 21.14 53.50
CA GLY A 464 15.98 20.84 53.14
C GLY A 464 15.76 19.34 52.87
N ILE A 465 15.01 19.00 51.82
CA ILE A 465 14.80 17.63 51.41
C ILE A 465 15.94 17.18 50.49
N ILE A 466 16.59 16.09 50.85
CA ILE A 466 17.59 15.37 50.05
C ILE A 466 16.91 14.10 49.58
N ASP A 467 16.63 14.01 48.28
CA ASP A 467 16.13 12.84 47.62
C ASP A 467 17.32 12.04 47.06
N ILE A 468 17.55 10.86 47.61
CA ILE A 468 18.70 10.01 47.28
C ILE A 468 18.66 9.61 45.79
N GLU A 469 17.50 9.23 45.28
CA GLU A 469 17.32 8.85 43.88
C GLU A 469 17.70 9.99 42.92
N ARG A 470 17.38 11.21 43.27
CA ARG A 470 17.75 12.40 42.52
C ARG A 470 19.26 12.67 42.55
N GLU A 471 19.88 12.58 43.72
CA GLU A 471 21.31 12.83 43.86
C GLU A 471 22.19 11.84 43.10
N ILE A 472 21.68 10.65 42.83
CA ILE A 472 22.39 9.59 42.07
C ILE A 472 21.81 9.39 40.64
N GLU A 473 21.04 10.37 40.13
CA GLU A 473 20.49 10.39 38.78
C GLU A 473 19.55 9.20 38.46
N MET A 474 18.91 8.64 39.45
CA MET A 474 17.91 7.57 39.33
C MET A 474 16.47 8.10 39.41
N SER A 475 16.29 9.41 39.51
CA SER A 475 15.00 10.09 39.58
C SER A 475 14.62 10.67 38.22
N GLY A 476 13.40 10.36 37.76
CA GLY A 476 12.80 11.01 36.61
C GLY A 476 12.35 12.44 36.89
N SER A 477 12.07 13.20 35.83
CA SER A 477 11.72 14.63 35.94
C SER A 477 10.43 14.88 36.71
N SER A 478 9.45 13.98 36.59
CA SER A 478 8.15 14.10 37.28
C SER A 478 8.30 13.84 38.78
N HIS A 479 9.11 12.86 39.18
CA HIS A 479 9.41 12.59 40.59
C HIS A 479 10.21 13.75 41.21
N SER A 480 11.28 14.20 40.58
CA SER A 480 12.07 15.37 41.02
C SER A 480 11.21 16.62 41.23
N LYS A 481 10.22 16.84 40.35
CA LYS A 481 9.23 17.91 40.50
C LYS A 481 8.37 17.71 41.73
N GLY A 482 7.91 16.48 42.02
CA GLY A 482 7.15 16.13 43.21
C GLY A 482 7.90 16.50 44.49
N VAL A 483 9.16 16.10 44.63
CA VAL A 483 10.03 16.42 45.79
C VAL A 483 10.22 17.92 45.96
N LEU A 484 10.39 18.70 44.90
CA LEU A 484 10.47 20.16 44.95
C LEU A 484 9.16 20.79 45.44
N ILE A 485 8.01 20.24 45.04
CA ILE A 485 6.69 20.66 45.52
C ILE A 485 6.55 20.41 47.03
N LEU A 486 7.01 19.25 47.50
CA LEU A 486 7.00 18.94 48.97
C LEU A 486 7.90 19.93 49.74
N SER A 487 9.05 20.27 49.24
CA SER A 487 9.92 21.26 49.83
C SER A 487 9.23 22.62 49.95
N GLY A 488 8.48 23.04 48.92
CA GLY A 488 7.67 24.25 48.94
C GLY A 488 6.56 24.22 49.98
N TYR A 489 5.82 23.09 50.03
CA TYR A 489 4.75 22.88 51.01
C TYR A 489 5.25 22.90 52.48
N LEU A 490 6.36 22.19 52.77
CA LEU A 490 6.95 22.19 54.10
C LEU A 490 7.45 23.57 54.49
N GLY A 491 8.07 24.33 53.56
CA GLY A 491 8.49 25.69 53.77
C GLY A 491 7.33 26.64 54.09
N GLU A 492 6.23 26.55 53.35
CA GLU A 492 5.05 27.38 53.61
C GLU A 492 4.38 27.02 54.94
N THR A 493 4.31 25.74 55.28
CA THR A 493 3.58 25.28 56.47
C THR A 493 4.38 25.52 57.77
N PHE A 494 5.70 25.27 57.73
CA PHE A 494 6.52 25.21 58.95
C PHE A 494 7.63 26.27 59.05
N ALA A 495 7.81 27.10 58.06
CA ALA A 495 8.90 28.11 58.04
C ALA A 495 8.40 29.54 57.87
N GLN A 496 7.24 29.89 58.37
CA GLN A 496 6.67 31.23 58.26
C GLN A 496 7.39 32.24 59.17
N ASP A 497 7.68 31.84 60.41
CA ASP A 497 8.28 32.73 61.40
C ASP A 497 9.81 32.55 61.52
N PHE A 498 10.33 31.37 61.27
CA PHE A 498 11.73 30.99 61.36
C PHE A 498 12.15 30.11 60.20
N PRO A 499 13.40 30.20 59.75
CA PRO A 499 13.92 29.30 58.72
C PRO A 499 13.80 27.83 59.16
N LEU A 500 13.36 26.97 58.27
CA LEU A 500 13.27 25.53 58.48
C LEU A 500 14.70 24.95 58.59
N SER A 501 15.16 24.71 59.83
CA SER A 501 16.46 24.09 60.10
C SER A 501 16.37 22.57 60.05
N LEU A 502 15.96 22.07 58.88
CA LEU A 502 15.68 20.64 58.62
C LEU A 502 16.59 20.15 57.46
N THR A 503 17.10 18.95 57.67
CA THR A 503 17.55 18.11 56.58
C THR A 503 16.75 16.79 56.66
N ALA A 504 15.99 16.46 55.64
CA ALA A 504 15.25 15.24 55.51
C ALA A 504 15.82 14.43 54.34
N SER A 505 16.34 13.25 54.61
CA SER A 505 16.83 12.33 53.57
C SER A 505 15.72 11.32 53.25
N LEU A 506 15.35 11.27 51.99
CA LEU A 506 14.36 10.31 51.44
C LEU A 506 15.06 9.23 50.65
N CYS A 507 14.58 7.99 50.72
CA CYS A 507 15.05 6.86 49.97
C CYS A 507 13.94 5.87 49.61
N PHE A 508 13.94 5.39 48.38
CA PHE A 508 13.15 4.22 47.96
C PHE A 508 14.03 2.98 48.13
N GLU A 509 13.86 2.30 49.23
CA GLU A 509 14.71 1.17 49.59
C GLU A 509 14.63 0.04 48.56
N GLN A 510 15.78 -0.49 48.20
CA GLN A 510 15.94 -1.58 47.22
C GLN A 510 15.30 -1.31 45.85
N LEU A 511 15.20 -0.06 45.41
CA LEU A 511 14.71 0.34 44.11
C LEU A 511 15.89 0.77 43.22
N TYR A 512 16.42 -0.15 42.42
CA TYR A 512 17.64 0.06 41.60
C TYR A 512 17.36 0.39 40.13
N ASN A 513 16.10 0.39 39.71
CA ASN A 513 15.72 0.66 38.32
C ASN A 513 15.22 2.10 38.08
N GLY A 514 15.41 2.97 39.08
CA GLY A 514 14.92 4.34 39.05
C GLY A 514 13.44 4.48 39.36
N VAL A 515 13.04 5.71 39.68
CA VAL A 515 11.66 6.12 39.97
C VAL A 515 11.27 7.32 39.12
N ASP A 516 10.05 7.32 38.57
CA ASP A 516 9.45 8.49 37.95
C ASP A 516 7.96 8.61 38.31
N GLY A 517 7.42 9.82 38.11
CA GLY A 517 6.06 10.14 38.53
C GLY A 517 6.00 10.74 39.96
N ASP A 518 5.02 11.59 40.17
CA ASP A 518 4.79 12.31 41.42
C ASP A 518 3.81 11.59 42.38
N SER A 519 3.37 10.39 42.00
CA SER A 519 2.32 9.64 42.73
C SER A 519 2.74 9.10 44.10
N ALA A 520 4.02 9.20 44.44
CA ALA A 520 4.56 8.86 45.77
C ALA A 520 4.69 10.07 46.70
N SER A 521 4.43 11.32 46.23
CA SER A 521 4.67 12.52 47.04
C SER A 521 3.93 12.54 48.37
N SER A 522 2.69 12.01 48.45
CA SER A 522 1.99 11.90 49.72
C SER A 522 2.66 10.90 50.66
N THR A 523 3.20 9.82 50.14
CA THR A 523 3.92 8.79 50.89
C THR A 523 5.22 9.36 51.46
N GLU A 524 5.98 10.06 50.66
CA GLU A 524 7.21 10.77 51.04
C GLU A 524 6.94 11.82 52.14
N LEU A 525 5.88 12.60 51.94
CA LEU A 525 5.45 13.59 52.94
C LEU A 525 5.14 12.93 54.30
N TYR A 526 4.37 11.83 54.30
CA TYR A 526 4.02 11.15 55.53
C TYR A 526 5.23 10.49 56.20
N ALA A 527 6.18 9.97 55.43
CA ALA A 527 7.42 9.46 55.99
C ALA A 527 8.24 10.58 56.67
N ILE A 528 8.36 11.76 56.05
CA ILE A 528 9.03 12.91 56.65
C ILE A 528 8.33 13.36 57.91
N LEU A 529 7.00 13.52 57.90
CA LEU A 529 6.23 13.94 59.08
C LEU A 529 6.31 12.91 60.19
N SER A 530 6.29 11.62 59.90
CA SER A 530 6.50 10.54 60.87
C SER A 530 7.89 10.63 61.51
N SER A 531 8.93 10.81 60.72
CA SER A 531 10.30 10.95 61.22
C SER A 531 10.46 12.18 62.09
N LEU A 532 9.85 13.31 61.72
CA LEU A 532 9.89 14.57 62.49
C LEU A 532 9.13 14.48 63.83
N SER A 533 7.99 13.80 63.85
CA SER A 533 7.11 13.68 65.02
C SER A 533 7.43 12.48 65.88
N GLU A 534 8.31 11.58 65.42
CA GLU A 534 8.57 10.26 66.05
C GLU A 534 7.31 9.39 66.18
N ILE A 535 6.26 9.64 65.38
CA ILE A 535 5.02 8.87 65.36
C ILE A 535 5.16 7.72 64.37
N PRO A 536 5.04 6.46 64.82
CA PRO A 536 5.20 5.33 63.91
C PRO A 536 4.01 5.17 62.96
N ILE A 537 4.30 4.75 61.70
CA ILE A 537 3.28 4.43 60.69
C ILE A 537 3.04 2.93 60.65
N LYS A 538 1.77 2.51 60.59
CA LYS A 538 1.39 1.11 60.39
C LYS A 538 1.87 0.59 59.04
N GLN A 539 2.62 -0.49 59.07
CA GLN A 539 3.15 -1.09 57.83
C GLN A 539 2.09 -1.94 57.10
N SER A 540 0.97 -2.22 57.72
CA SER A 540 -0.19 -2.86 57.09
C SER A 540 -0.94 -1.94 56.12
N ILE A 541 -0.62 -0.65 56.09
CA ILE A 541 -1.24 0.34 55.23
C ILE A 541 -0.23 0.83 54.18
N ALA A 542 -0.60 0.71 52.92
CA ALA A 542 0.14 1.33 51.82
C ALA A 542 -0.52 2.65 51.38
N VAL A 543 0.26 3.57 50.87
CA VAL A 543 -0.23 4.89 50.48
C VAL A 543 0.19 5.24 49.06
N THR A 544 -0.67 5.93 48.33
CA THR A 544 -0.35 6.53 47.04
C THR A 544 -1.15 7.82 46.84
N GLY A 545 -0.55 8.82 46.26
CA GLY A 545 -1.17 10.11 45.96
C GLY A 545 -0.12 11.17 45.59
N SER A 546 -0.44 12.06 44.68
CA SER A 546 0.36 13.26 44.43
C SER A 546 -0.08 14.39 45.40
N VAL A 547 0.83 15.28 45.71
CA VAL A 547 0.57 16.44 46.62
C VAL A 547 0.87 17.73 45.87
N ASP A 548 0.01 18.73 45.99
CA ASP A 548 0.29 20.07 45.48
C ASP A 548 1.02 20.94 46.52
N GLN A 549 1.47 22.15 46.13
CA GLN A 549 2.18 23.07 47.03
C GLN A 549 1.34 23.59 48.21
N LYS A 550 0.04 23.32 48.23
CA LYS A 550 -0.88 23.68 49.31
C LYS A 550 -1.27 22.49 50.19
N GLY A 551 -0.69 21.32 49.91
CA GLY A 551 -0.97 20.09 50.67
C GLY A 551 -2.22 19.32 50.24
N HIS A 552 -2.86 19.70 49.10
CA HIS A 552 -4.02 18.96 48.60
C HIS A 552 -3.55 17.69 47.87
N ILE A 553 -4.25 16.60 48.18
CA ILE A 553 -3.98 15.31 47.53
C ILE A 553 -4.63 15.28 46.14
N GLN A 554 -3.84 14.90 45.14
CA GLN A 554 -4.24 14.84 43.75
C GLN A 554 -4.34 13.39 43.25
N PRO A 555 -5.20 13.11 42.23
CA PRO A 555 -5.38 11.78 41.67
C PRO A 555 -4.13 11.29 40.92
N ILE A 556 -3.99 9.96 40.83
CA ILE A 556 -2.84 9.28 40.23
C ILE A 556 -3.29 8.23 39.22
N GLY A 557 -2.37 7.74 38.41
CA GLY A 557 -2.60 6.64 37.48
C GLY A 557 -2.27 5.26 38.06
N GLY A 558 -2.79 4.21 37.42
CA GLY A 558 -2.50 2.80 37.76
C GLY A 558 -3.02 2.38 39.15
N ILE A 559 -4.14 2.93 39.61
CA ILE A 559 -4.65 2.67 40.94
C ILE A 559 -5.06 1.20 41.13
N ASN A 560 -5.64 0.56 40.13
CA ASN A 560 -6.06 -0.82 40.18
C ASN A 560 -4.85 -1.75 40.37
N GLU A 561 -3.84 -1.59 39.56
CA GLU A 561 -2.59 -2.35 39.60
C GLU A 561 -1.88 -2.15 40.97
N LYS A 562 -1.82 -0.91 41.46
CA LYS A 562 -1.23 -0.56 42.75
C LYS A 562 -1.91 -1.30 43.92
N ILE A 563 -3.24 -1.28 43.94
CA ILE A 563 -4.02 -1.97 45.01
C ILE A 563 -3.86 -3.48 44.88
N GLU A 564 -4.03 -4.04 43.67
CA GLU A 564 -3.92 -5.48 43.42
C GLU A 564 -2.51 -6.00 43.78
N GLY A 565 -1.46 -5.23 43.40
CA GLY A 565 -0.08 -5.60 43.74
C GLY A 565 0.19 -5.65 45.25
N PHE A 566 -0.27 -4.66 46.01
CA PHE A 566 -0.14 -4.67 47.47
C PHE A 566 -0.97 -5.79 48.12
N TYR A 567 -2.20 -5.99 47.63
CA TYR A 567 -3.06 -7.10 48.07
C TYR A 567 -2.36 -8.45 47.89
N GLN A 568 -1.71 -8.72 46.74
CA GLN A 568 -1.00 -9.99 46.51
C GLN A 568 0.15 -10.19 47.52
N VAL A 569 0.88 -9.12 47.87
CA VAL A 569 1.94 -9.19 48.88
C VAL A 569 1.34 -9.49 50.27
N CYS A 570 0.27 -8.80 50.67
CA CYS A 570 -0.41 -9.05 51.94
C CYS A 570 -0.99 -10.47 51.99
N LYS A 571 -1.61 -10.94 50.92
CA LYS A 571 -2.13 -12.32 50.80
C LYS A 571 -1.01 -13.37 50.97
N GLN A 572 0.16 -13.16 50.37
CA GLN A 572 1.30 -14.04 50.49
C GLN A 572 1.87 -14.09 51.92
N ARG A 573 1.83 -12.96 52.64
CA ARG A 573 2.26 -12.85 54.06
C ARG A 573 1.20 -13.32 55.06
N GLY A 574 -0.05 -13.41 54.63
CA GLY A 574 -1.21 -13.75 55.44
C GLY A 574 -2.07 -12.52 55.75
N LEU A 575 -3.31 -12.53 55.27
CA LEU A 575 -4.26 -11.46 55.53
C LEU A 575 -4.73 -11.50 57.00
N ASN A 576 -4.68 -10.38 57.72
CA ASN A 576 -5.07 -10.24 59.13
C ASN A 576 -6.26 -9.31 59.35
N GLY A 577 -6.87 -8.75 58.31
CA GLY A 577 -8.00 -7.82 58.40
C GLY A 577 -7.61 -6.36 58.70
N GLU A 578 -6.31 -6.05 58.86
CA GLU A 578 -5.83 -4.67 59.09
C GLU A 578 -5.15 -4.06 57.88
N HIS A 579 -4.98 -4.84 56.79
CA HIS A 579 -4.35 -4.37 55.58
C HIS A 579 -5.25 -3.40 54.82
N GLY A 580 -4.66 -2.33 54.27
CA GLY A 580 -5.41 -1.34 53.50
C GLY A 580 -4.56 -0.47 52.61
N VAL A 581 -5.23 0.28 51.76
CA VAL A 581 -4.59 1.27 50.89
C VAL A 581 -5.26 2.62 51.05
N ILE A 582 -4.47 3.64 51.32
CA ILE A 582 -4.93 5.04 51.32
C ILE A 582 -4.65 5.63 49.92
N MET A 583 -5.70 6.12 49.30
CA MET A 583 -5.66 6.67 47.94
C MET A 583 -6.45 7.98 47.82
N PRO A 584 -6.20 8.79 46.78
CA PRO A 584 -6.98 9.99 46.52
C PRO A 584 -8.45 9.67 46.23
N ILE A 585 -9.37 10.44 46.86
CA ILE A 585 -10.83 10.25 46.68
C ILE A 585 -11.26 10.36 45.21
N GLN A 586 -10.57 11.18 44.42
CA GLN A 586 -10.84 11.37 42.98
C GLN A 586 -10.61 10.09 42.15
N ASN A 587 -9.81 9.14 42.68
CA ASN A 587 -9.54 7.86 42.00
C ASN A 587 -10.62 6.80 42.23
N VAL A 588 -11.64 7.05 43.06
CA VAL A 588 -12.75 6.09 43.27
C VAL A 588 -13.41 5.71 41.94
N LYS A 589 -13.60 6.66 41.03
CA LYS A 589 -14.17 6.42 39.68
C LYS A 589 -13.29 5.55 38.76
N ASN A 590 -12.02 5.39 39.11
CA ASN A 590 -11.06 4.58 38.33
C ASN A 590 -11.00 3.12 38.84
N LEU A 591 -11.61 2.82 39.99
CA LEU A 591 -11.55 1.48 40.57
C LEU A 591 -12.29 0.45 39.72
N ASN A 592 -11.56 -0.55 39.27
CA ASN A 592 -12.06 -1.73 38.57
C ASN A 592 -11.22 -2.94 39.02
N LEU A 593 -11.32 -3.24 40.31
CA LEU A 593 -10.54 -4.28 40.99
C LEU A 593 -11.02 -5.67 40.58
N SER A 594 -10.16 -6.67 40.73
CA SER A 594 -10.50 -8.07 40.55
C SER A 594 -11.50 -8.53 41.60
N ASP A 595 -12.37 -9.49 41.28
CA ASP A 595 -13.36 -10.05 42.21
C ASP A 595 -12.70 -10.61 43.46
N GLU A 596 -11.47 -11.12 43.37
CA GLU A 596 -10.70 -11.61 44.49
C GLU A 596 -10.43 -10.52 45.53
N VAL A 597 -10.00 -9.36 45.09
CA VAL A 597 -9.75 -8.20 45.97
C VAL A 597 -11.07 -7.71 46.59
N ILE A 598 -12.11 -7.53 45.77
CA ILE A 598 -13.43 -7.04 46.22
C ILE A 598 -14.02 -7.96 47.28
N ASN A 599 -13.91 -9.28 47.14
CA ASN A 599 -14.44 -10.25 48.08
C ASN A 599 -13.61 -10.37 49.38
N SER A 600 -12.41 -9.79 49.40
CA SER A 600 -11.49 -9.84 50.54
C SER A 600 -11.53 -8.60 51.43
N VAL A 601 -12.20 -7.53 50.97
CA VAL A 601 -12.43 -6.27 51.66
C VAL A 601 -13.82 -6.29 52.29
#